data_09219e35ae5084dcdd5553e33d70aea6
#
_entry.id   09219e35ae5084dcdd5553e33d70aea6
#
_cell.length_a   1.000
_cell.length_b   1.000
_cell.length_c   1.000
_cell.angle_alpha   90.00
_cell.angle_beta   90.00
_cell.angle_gamma   90.00
#
_symmetry.space_group_name_H-M   'P 1'
#
loop_
_entity.id
_entity.type
_entity.pdbx_description
1 polymer ?
#
loop_
_entity_poly.entity_id
_entity_poly.type
_entity_poly.pdbx_seq_one_letter_code
_entity_poly.pdbx_strand_id
1 'polypeptide(L)'
;MRVLVVEDDALLGDAVRLALDAAGYAVDLVGTAEAARAALQAEPFDLAIVDIGLPRENGLRLVQGLRNRGKIIPILMLTARDALSDRVTALNLGADDYMTKPFDMPELIARCRALIRRANAVASSRVSFGRLEVDMAHKEASVDGALLELTQREWAILECFALNAGHLVSKDRLLCSISDWSEELTANAVEQYVSRLRSKLGSAARIRAVRGMGYRFDDRPN
;
A
#
# COMPACT_ATOMS: atom_id res chain seq x y z
N MET A 1 -2.60 -1.14 3.83
CA MET A 1 -2.16 -0.54 2.55
C MET A 1 -3.00 -1.07 1.43
N ARG A 2 -3.48 -0.18 0.54
CA ARG A 2 -4.37 -0.56 -0.57
C ARG A 2 -3.63 -0.50 -1.90
N VAL A 3 -3.70 -1.58 -2.68
CA VAL A 3 -2.99 -1.75 -3.94
C VAL A 3 -3.99 -1.93 -5.08
N LEU A 4 -3.84 -1.14 -6.14
CA LEU A 4 -4.58 -1.35 -7.38
C LEU A 4 -3.77 -2.24 -8.31
N VAL A 5 -4.34 -3.36 -8.74
CA VAL A 5 -3.79 -4.25 -9.77
C VAL A 5 -4.55 -4.05 -11.06
N VAL A 6 -3.83 -3.74 -12.14
CA VAL A 6 -4.39 -3.52 -13.48
C VAL A 6 -3.81 -4.58 -14.42
N GLU A 7 -4.57 -5.66 -14.62
CA GLU A 7 -4.16 -6.86 -15.34
C GLU A 7 -5.40 -7.44 -16.04
N ASP A 8 -5.33 -7.71 -17.33
CA ASP A 8 -6.44 -8.26 -18.11
C ASP A 8 -6.45 -9.79 -18.16
N ASP A 9 -5.33 -10.43 -17.90
CA ASP A 9 -5.29 -11.88 -17.67
C ASP A 9 -5.85 -12.19 -16.27
N ALA A 10 -7.06 -12.75 -16.24
CA ALA A 10 -7.78 -13.06 -15.00
C ALA A 10 -7.02 -14.05 -14.10
N LEU A 11 -6.30 -15.03 -14.68
CA LEU A 11 -5.55 -16.02 -13.90
C LEU A 11 -4.36 -15.37 -13.21
N LEU A 12 -3.60 -14.56 -13.95
CA LEU A 12 -2.47 -13.83 -13.38
C LEU A 12 -2.93 -12.78 -12.36
N GLY A 13 -3.97 -12.01 -12.71
CA GLY A 13 -4.54 -11.00 -11.83
C GLY A 13 -5.01 -11.59 -10.50
N ASP A 14 -5.73 -12.71 -10.53
CA ASP A 14 -6.17 -13.42 -9.33
C ASP A 14 -4.99 -13.98 -8.51
N ALA A 15 -3.96 -14.54 -9.17
CA ALA A 15 -2.76 -15.02 -8.48
C ALA A 15 -2.02 -13.87 -7.77
N VAL A 16 -1.87 -12.72 -8.42
CA VAL A 16 -1.27 -11.50 -7.84
C VAL A 16 -2.11 -11.00 -6.67
N ARG A 17 -3.43 -10.93 -6.84
CA ARG A 17 -4.37 -10.52 -5.78
C ARG A 17 -4.23 -11.40 -4.55
N LEU A 18 -4.32 -12.73 -4.71
CA LEU A 18 -4.21 -13.68 -3.60
C LEU A 18 -2.86 -13.58 -2.87
N ALA A 19 -1.75 -13.40 -3.60
CA ALA A 19 -0.43 -13.26 -3.01
C ALA A 19 -0.30 -11.94 -2.20
N LEU A 20 -0.85 -10.84 -2.71
CA LEU A 20 -0.85 -9.56 -2.02
C LEU A 20 -1.80 -9.55 -0.82
N ASP A 21 -2.99 -10.16 -0.93
CA ASP A 21 -3.93 -10.33 0.20
C ASP A 21 -3.28 -11.14 1.34
N ALA A 22 -2.64 -12.26 1.00
CA ALA A 22 -1.88 -13.06 1.98
C ALA A 22 -0.71 -12.26 2.58
N ALA A 23 -0.14 -11.33 1.82
CA ALA A 23 0.86 -10.40 2.30
C ALA A 23 0.25 -9.22 3.11
N GLY A 24 -1.09 -9.14 3.26
CA GLY A 24 -1.82 -8.18 4.10
C GLY A 24 -2.04 -6.84 3.44
N TYR A 25 -2.13 -6.79 2.13
CA TYR A 25 -2.62 -5.64 1.39
C TYR A 25 -4.13 -5.78 1.17
N ALA A 26 -4.85 -4.67 1.09
CA ALA A 26 -6.17 -4.63 0.49
C ALA A 26 -6.00 -4.45 -1.01
N VAL A 27 -6.56 -5.32 -1.83
CA VAL A 27 -6.27 -5.36 -3.27
C VAL A 27 -7.53 -5.18 -4.10
N ASP A 28 -7.49 -4.20 -5.01
CA ASP A 28 -8.51 -4.02 -6.04
C ASP A 28 -7.92 -4.46 -7.39
N LEU A 29 -8.62 -5.35 -8.08
CA LEU A 29 -8.22 -5.86 -9.40
C LEU A 29 -9.15 -5.31 -10.48
N VAL A 30 -8.56 -4.74 -11.52
CA VAL A 30 -9.28 -4.24 -12.71
C VAL A 30 -8.56 -4.66 -13.99
N GLY A 31 -9.32 -4.91 -15.06
CA GLY A 31 -8.76 -5.43 -16.32
C GLY A 31 -8.49 -4.39 -17.41
N THR A 32 -8.72 -3.09 -17.16
CA THR A 32 -8.57 -2.06 -18.20
C THR A 32 -8.02 -0.74 -17.66
N ALA A 33 -7.38 0.04 -18.51
CA ALA A 33 -6.87 1.38 -18.16
C ALA A 33 -8.01 2.35 -17.78
N GLU A 34 -9.19 2.23 -18.39
CA GLU A 34 -10.36 3.06 -18.07
C GLU A 34 -10.86 2.77 -16.66
N ALA A 35 -10.99 1.49 -16.29
CA ALA A 35 -11.40 1.08 -14.95
C ALA A 35 -10.37 1.53 -13.91
N ALA A 36 -9.07 1.41 -14.23
CA ALA A 36 -8.00 1.89 -13.36
C ALA A 36 -8.08 3.40 -13.10
N ARG A 37 -8.36 4.21 -14.13
CA ARG A 37 -8.56 5.65 -13.93
C ARG A 37 -9.76 5.96 -13.06
N ALA A 38 -10.87 5.26 -13.25
CA ALA A 38 -12.06 5.44 -12.43
C ALA A 38 -11.77 5.10 -10.97
N ALA A 39 -11.12 3.96 -10.70
CA ALA A 39 -10.72 3.57 -9.35
C ALA A 39 -9.79 4.60 -8.69
N LEU A 40 -8.72 5.05 -9.39
CA LEU A 40 -7.76 6.06 -8.90
C LEU A 40 -8.35 7.47 -8.72
N GLN A 41 -9.53 7.74 -9.29
CA GLN A 41 -10.27 8.98 -9.05
C GLN A 41 -11.20 8.87 -7.85
N ALA A 42 -11.81 7.70 -7.66
CA ALA A 42 -12.78 7.44 -6.60
C ALA A 42 -12.11 7.24 -5.24
N GLU A 43 -10.98 6.54 -5.20
CA GLU A 43 -10.37 6.07 -3.97
C GLU A 43 -8.86 6.33 -3.92
N PRO A 44 -8.27 6.52 -2.72
CA PRO A 44 -6.84 6.59 -2.54
C PRO A 44 -6.22 5.18 -2.56
N PHE A 45 -5.12 5.03 -3.30
CA PHE A 45 -4.27 3.83 -3.32
C PHE A 45 -2.85 4.18 -2.89
N ASP A 46 -2.18 3.23 -2.28
CA ASP A 46 -0.77 3.36 -1.83
C ASP A 46 0.22 2.90 -2.93
N LEU A 47 -0.25 2.10 -3.89
CA LEU A 47 0.53 1.58 -5.02
C LEU A 47 -0.42 1.20 -6.17
N ALA A 48 0.03 1.37 -7.40
CA ALA A 48 -0.57 0.75 -8.58
C ALA A 48 0.42 -0.24 -9.21
N ILE A 49 -0.05 -1.44 -9.54
CA ILE A 49 0.67 -2.43 -10.35
C ILE A 49 -0.04 -2.45 -11.69
N VAL A 50 0.69 -2.19 -12.78
CA VAL A 50 0.07 -1.98 -14.10
C VAL A 50 0.75 -2.84 -15.14
N ASP A 51 0.00 -3.71 -15.80
CA ASP A 51 0.50 -4.39 -16.99
C ASP A 51 0.64 -3.41 -18.16
N ILE A 52 1.71 -3.55 -18.92
CA ILE A 52 1.92 -2.81 -20.18
C ILE A 52 0.92 -3.28 -21.23
N GLY A 53 0.67 -4.58 -21.30
CA GLY A 53 -0.09 -5.24 -22.37
C GLY A 53 -1.62 -5.10 -22.29
N LEU A 54 -2.14 -4.11 -21.60
CA LEU A 54 -3.59 -3.93 -21.43
C LEU A 54 -4.33 -3.78 -22.77
N PRO A 55 -5.58 -4.30 -22.87
CA PRO A 55 -6.39 -4.18 -24.06
C PRO A 55 -6.83 -2.74 -24.30
N ARG A 56 -6.97 -2.36 -25.57
CA ARG A 56 -7.40 -1.04 -26.07
C ARG A 56 -6.44 0.11 -25.75
N GLU A 57 -6.00 0.25 -24.54
CA GLU A 57 -5.06 1.27 -24.13
C GLU A 57 -3.89 0.66 -23.36
N ASN A 58 -2.68 0.80 -23.92
CA ASN A 58 -1.44 0.33 -23.29
C ASN A 58 -1.21 0.98 -21.91
N GLY A 59 -0.75 0.18 -20.95
CA GLY A 59 -0.44 0.63 -19.58
C GLY A 59 0.53 1.82 -19.51
N LEU A 60 1.44 1.99 -20.48
CA LEU A 60 2.33 3.16 -20.56
C LEU A 60 1.55 4.47 -20.73
N ARG A 61 0.48 4.46 -21.54
CA ARG A 61 -0.39 5.64 -21.70
C ARG A 61 -1.18 5.95 -20.43
N LEU A 62 -1.61 4.92 -19.70
CA LEU A 62 -2.24 5.10 -18.39
C LEU A 62 -1.27 5.82 -17.45
N VAL A 63 -0.03 5.36 -17.31
CA VAL A 63 1.00 5.97 -16.45
C VAL A 63 1.25 7.43 -16.85
N GLN A 64 1.51 7.69 -18.13
CA GLN A 64 1.70 9.04 -18.64
C GLN A 64 0.52 9.97 -18.30
N GLY A 65 -0.72 9.48 -18.50
CA GLY A 65 -1.92 10.22 -18.18
C GLY A 65 -2.08 10.53 -16.70
N LEU A 66 -1.66 9.63 -15.81
CA LEU A 66 -1.64 9.85 -14.37
C LEU A 66 -0.61 10.91 -13.98
N ARG A 67 0.62 10.83 -14.51
CA ARG A 67 1.69 11.80 -14.23
C ARG A 67 1.35 13.20 -14.75
N ASN A 68 0.78 13.30 -15.93
CA ASN A 68 0.33 14.58 -16.49
C ASN A 68 -0.77 15.26 -15.63
N ARG A 69 -1.51 14.49 -14.83
CA ARG A 69 -2.51 14.99 -13.87
C ARG A 69 -1.93 15.23 -12.47
N GLY A 70 -0.63 15.17 -12.29
CA GLY A 70 0.05 15.36 -11.01
C GLY A 70 -0.17 14.24 -10.00
N LYS A 71 -0.64 13.06 -10.42
CA LYS A 71 -0.76 11.90 -9.52
C LYS A 71 0.63 11.35 -9.20
N ILE A 72 0.98 11.31 -7.92
CA ILE A 72 2.29 10.89 -7.40
C ILE A 72 2.29 9.46 -6.83
N ILE A 73 1.18 8.73 -6.99
CA ILE A 73 1.11 7.33 -6.55
C ILE A 73 2.28 6.52 -7.14
N PRO A 74 2.99 5.69 -6.34
CA PRO A 74 4.02 4.82 -6.88
C PRO A 74 3.41 3.79 -7.85
N ILE A 75 4.14 3.51 -8.93
CA ILE A 75 3.68 2.62 -10.00
C ILE A 75 4.75 1.58 -10.29
N LEU A 76 4.38 0.29 -10.15
CA LEU A 76 5.15 -0.86 -10.62
C LEU A 76 4.58 -1.33 -11.96
N MET A 77 5.40 -1.32 -13.00
CA MET A 77 5.00 -1.84 -14.31
C MET A 77 5.30 -3.32 -14.44
N LEU A 78 4.35 -4.08 -14.97
CA LEU A 78 4.58 -5.46 -15.42
C LEU A 78 4.78 -5.47 -16.93
N THR A 79 5.76 -6.22 -17.42
CA THR A 79 6.11 -6.24 -18.84
C THR A 79 6.51 -7.62 -19.33
N ALA A 80 6.21 -7.95 -20.59
CA ALA A 80 6.71 -9.16 -21.22
C ALA A 80 8.24 -9.05 -21.49
N ARG A 81 8.93 -10.20 -21.59
CA ARG A 81 10.40 -10.33 -21.62
C ARG A 81 11.12 -9.55 -22.73
N ASP A 82 10.46 -9.27 -23.85
CA ASP A 82 11.12 -8.79 -25.08
C ASP A 82 11.23 -7.26 -25.20
N ALA A 83 10.82 -6.52 -24.17
CA ALA A 83 10.70 -5.08 -24.23
C ALA A 83 11.78 -4.34 -23.43
N LEU A 84 13.07 -4.49 -23.81
CA LEU A 84 14.13 -3.62 -23.25
C LEU A 84 13.84 -2.13 -23.54
N SER A 85 13.28 -1.84 -24.73
CA SER A 85 12.79 -0.52 -25.11
C SER A 85 11.64 -0.03 -24.20
N ASP A 86 10.74 -0.94 -23.81
CA ASP A 86 9.58 -0.59 -22.97
C ASP A 86 9.96 -0.26 -21.54
N ARG A 87 11.04 -0.88 -21.01
CA ARG A 87 11.58 -0.57 -19.68
C ARG A 87 12.07 0.87 -19.58
N VAL A 88 12.92 1.29 -20.54
CA VAL A 88 13.44 2.66 -20.58
C VAL A 88 12.28 3.65 -20.77
N THR A 89 11.34 3.30 -21.64
CA THR A 89 10.16 4.11 -21.90
C THR A 89 9.28 4.21 -20.66
N ALA A 90 9.01 3.11 -19.93
CA ALA A 90 8.19 3.10 -18.72
C ALA A 90 8.78 4.02 -17.64
N LEU A 91 10.07 3.92 -17.38
CA LEU A 91 10.75 4.78 -16.39
C LEU A 91 10.75 6.25 -16.82
N ASN A 92 11.01 6.54 -18.10
CA ASN A 92 10.96 7.91 -18.62
C ASN A 92 9.54 8.53 -18.58
N LEU A 93 8.50 7.71 -18.67
CA LEU A 93 7.11 8.13 -18.55
C LEU A 93 6.64 8.27 -17.09
N GLY A 94 7.50 7.94 -16.12
CA GLY A 94 7.26 8.17 -14.70
C GLY A 94 6.80 6.93 -13.93
N ALA A 95 7.05 5.73 -14.42
CA ALA A 95 6.99 4.53 -13.58
C ALA A 95 8.13 4.55 -12.55
N ASP A 96 7.88 4.03 -11.34
CA ASP A 96 8.84 4.04 -10.25
C ASP A 96 9.69 2.76 -10.21
N ASP A 97 9.18 1.66 -10.78
CA ASP A 97 9.89 0.39 -10.98
C ASP A 97 9.19 -0.43 -12.08
N TYR A 98 9.85 -1.50 -12.51
CA TYR A 98 9.29 -2.46 -13.48
C TYR A 98 9.67 -3.90 -13.10
N MET A 99 8.91 -4.86 -13.59
CA MET A 99 9.12 -6.28 -13.40
C MET A 99 8.77 -7.06 -14.66
N THR A 100 9.61 -8.02 -15.04
CA THR A 100 9.39 -8.82 -16.26
C THR A 100 8.58 -10.06 -15.97
N LYS A 101 7.60 -10.37 -16.82
CA LYS A 101 6.88 -11.65 -16.82
C LYS A 101 7.74 -12.74 -17.51
N PRO A 102 7.83 -13.97 -16.98
CA PRO A 102 7.26 -14.41 -15.70
C PRO A 102 8.08 -13.90 -14.49
N PHE A 103 7.42 -13.76 -13.36
CA PHE A 103 8.02 -13.28 -12.11
C PHE A 103 7.61 -14.14 -10.90
N ASP A 104 8.40 -14.06 -9.86
CA ASP A 104 8.11 -14.71 -8.58
C ASP A 104 7.28 -13.80 -7.67
N MET A 105 6.23 -14.33 -7.03
CA MET A 105 5.38 -13.57 -6.12
C MET A 105 6.14 -12.97 -4.93
N PRO A 106 7.12 -13.64 -4.30
CA PRO A 106 7.94 -13.02 -3.26
C PRO A 106 8.70 -11.78 -3.75
N GLU A 107 9.20 -11.77 -4.99
CA GLU A 107 9.86 -10.60 -5.58
C GLU A 107 8.88 -9.46 -5.80
N LEU A 108 7.69 -9.74 -6.36
CA LEU A 108 6.63 -8.76 -6.53
C LEU A 108 6.31 -8.06 -5.20
N ILE A 109 6.06 -8.85 -4.14
CA ILE A 109 5.73 -8.33 -2.81
C ILE A 109 6.87 -7.47 -2.25
N ALA A 110 8.12 -7.90 -2.40
CA ALA A 110 9.28 -7.14 -1.93
C ALA A 110 9.40 -5.78 -2.64
N ARG A 111 9.17 -5.71 -3.96
CA ARG A 111 9.16 -4.48 -4.75
C ARG A 111 8.00 -3.56 -4.35
N CYS A 112 6.81 -4.10 -4.15
CA CYS A 112 5.65 -3.33 -3.64
C CYS A 112 5.97 -2.65 -2.31
N ARG A 113 6.54 -3.38 -1.35
CA ARG A 113 6.97 -2.82 -0.06
C ARG A 113 8.01 -1.71 -0.23
N ALA A 114 9.00 -1.91 -1.09
CA ALA A 114 10.05 -0.93 -1.33
C ALA A 114 9.50 0.36 -1.95
N LEU A 115 8.55 0.25 -2.89
CA LEU A 115 7.91 1.39 -3.55
C LEU A 115 7.05 2.19 -2.58
N ILE A 116 6.18 1.53 -1.83
CA ILE A 116 5.33 2.19 -0.83
C ILE A 116 6.19 2.88 0.24
N ARG A 117 7.25 2.23 0.72
CA ARG A 117 8.17 2.81 1.69
C ARG A 117 8.86 4.08 1.16
N ARG A 118 9.39 4.04 -0.08
CA ARG A 118 10.02 5.20 -0.74
C ARG A 118 9.05 6.36 -0.91
N ALA A 119 7.82 6.09 -1.32
CA ALA A 119 6.79 7.11 -1.48
C ALA A 119 6.40 7.81 -0.17
N ASN A 120 6.52 7.11 0.96
CA ASN A 120 6.27 7.68 2.29
C ASN A 120 7.55 8.23 2.97
N ALA A 121 8.65 8.39 2.25
CA ALA A 121 9.93 8.92 2.74
C ALA A 121 10.55 8.14 3.93
N VAL A 122 10.21 6.87 4.10
CA VAL A 122 10.76 6.00 5.16
C VAL A 122 12.04 5.35 4.68
N ALA A 123 13.16 5.73 5.26
CA ALA A 123 14.50 5.30 4.81
C ALA A 123 14.81 3.82 5.11
N SER A 124 14.18 3.23 6.14
CA SER A 124 14.44 1.85 6.59
C SER A 124 13.17 1.02 6.65
N SER A 125 13.31 -0.30 6.48
CA SER A 125 12.21 -1.24 6.74
C SER A 125 11.94 -1.40 8.25
N ARG A 126 12.90 -1.10 9.11
CA ARG A 126 12.78 -1.10 10.56
C ARG A 126 12.79 0.34 11.07
N VAL A 127 11.74 0.72 11.79
CA VAL A 127 11.54 2.07 12.32
C VAL A 127 11.26 1.96 13.82
N SER A 128 11.86 2.86 14.60
CA SER A 128 11.67 2.91 16.05
C SER A 128 10.91 4.18 16.45
N PHE A 129 9.89 4.00 17.29
CA PHE A 129 9.06 5.05 17.86
C PHE A 129 9.12 4.97 19.39
N GLY A 130 10.16 5.57 19.98
CA GLY A 130 10.44 5.40 21.40
C GLY A 130 10.78 3.94 21.73
N ARG A 131 9.90 3.25 22.50
CA ARG A 131 10.05 1.84 22.89
C ARG A 131 9.42 0.86 21.90
N LEU A 132 8.65 1.36 20.92
CA LEU A 132 8.04 0.56 19.86
C LEU A 132 9.02 0.44 18.70
N GLU A 133 9.33 -0.79 18.30
CA GLU A 133 10.01 -1.09 17.04
C GLU A 133 9.04 -1.74 16.07
N VAL A 134 9.07 -1.29 14.81
CA VAL A 134 8.21 -1.80 13.73
C VAL A 134 9.11 -2.26 12.59
N ASP A 135 9.11 -3.56 12.30
CA ASP A 135 9.77 -4.14 11.13
C ASP A 135 8.76 -4.40 10.02
N MET A 136 8.73 -3.49 9.04
CA MET A 136 7.79 -3.55 7.92
C MET A 136 8.13 -4.68 6.93
N ALA A 137 9.39 -5.16 6.91
CA ALA A 137 9.78 -6.25 6.00
C ALA A 137 9.25 -7.60 6.49
N HIS A 138 9.35 -7.85 7.80
CA HIS A 138 8.89 -9.10 8.43
C HIS A 138 7.46 -9.01 8.99
N LYS A 139 6.85 -7.82 8.98
CA LYS A 139 5.55 -7.53 9.61
C LYS A 139 5.51 -7.85 11.09
N GLU A 140 6.56 -7.46 11.78
CA GLU A 140 6.72 -7.63 13.21
C GLU A 140 6.74 -6.27 13.91
N ALA A 141 6.16 -6.23 15.08
CA ALA A 141 6.28 -5.09 15.98
C ALA A 141 6.63 -5.59 17.39
N SER A 142 7.46 -4.84 18.09
CA SER A 142 7.84 -5.16 19.46
C SER A 142 7.86 -3.91 20.33
N VAL A 143 7.59 -4.09 21.62
CA VAL A 143 7.72 -3.06 22.65
C VAL A 143 8.74 -3.55 23.67
N ASP A 144 9.81 -2.79 23.87
CA ASP A 144 10.94 -3.17 24.74
C ASP A 144 11.49 -4.57 24.41
N GLY A 145 11.50 -4.94 23.12
CA GLY A 145 11.93 -6.24 22.62
C GLY A 145 10.92 -7.38 22.72
N ALA A 146 9.75 -7.16 23.37
CA ALA A 146 8.68 -8.15 23.43
C ALA A 146 7.78 -8.02 22.18
N LEU A 147 7.62 -9.12 21.42
CA LEU A 147 6.79 -9.15 20.22
C LEU A 147 5.31 -8.86 20.57
N LEU A 148 4.67 -8.06 19.72
CA LEU A 148 3.24 -7.77 19.78
C LEU A 148 2.49 -8.72 18.86
N GLU A 149 1.51 -9.42 19.41
CA GLU A 149 0.57 -10.22 18.62
C GLU A 149 -0.48 -9.30 17.98
N LEU A 150 -0.32 -9.01 16.68
CA LEU A 150 -1.23 -8.19 15.91
C LEU A 150 -1.98 -9.04 14.89
N THR A 151 -3.30 -8.81 14.78
CA THR A 151 -4.08 -9.33 13.66
C THR A 151 -3.69 -8.61 12.37
N GLN A 152 -4.03 -9.18 11.21
CA GLN A 152 -3.74 -8.58 9.92
C GLN A 152 -4.25 -7.13 9.78
N ARG A 153 -5.46 -6.85 10.27
CA ARG A 153 -6.05 -5.50 10.24
C ARG A 153 -5.40 -4.54 11.22
N GLU A 154 -5.04 -5.01 12.43
CA GLU A 154 -4.27 -4.20 13.39
C GLU A 154 -2.89 -3.86 12.84
N TRP A 155 -2.23 -4.84 12.18
CA TRP A 155 -0.97 -4.59 11.49
C TRP A 155 -1.11 -3.54 10.40
N ALA A 156 -2.13 -3.64 9.52
CA ALA A 156 -2.36 -2.69 8.44
C ALA A 156 -2.54 -1.24 8.95
N ILE A 157 -3.24 -1.08 10.08
CA ILE A 157 -3.38 0.22 10.75
C ILE A 157 -2.04 0.70 11.32
N LEU A 158 -1.28 -0.16 12.02
CA LEU A 158 0.03 0.20 12.56
C LEU A 158 1.01 0.58 11.46
N GLU A 159 1.07 -0.19 10.38
CA GLU A 159 1.90 0.09 9.21
C GLU A 159 1.51 1.44 8.57
N CYS A 160 0.21 1.70 8.41
CA CYS A 160 -0.29 2.98 7.91
C CYS A 160 0.16 4.15 8.81
N PHE A 161 0.09 4.00 10.13
CA PHE A 161 0.57 5.00 11.06
C PHE A 161 2.08 5.18 11.04
N ALA A 162 2.84 4.08 11.01
CA ALA A 162 4.30 4.11 11.00
C ALA A 162 4.86 4.80 9.76
N LEU A 163 4.24 4.55 8.58
CA LEU A 163 4.60 5.21 7.34
C LEU A 163 4.20 6.69 7.28
N ASN A 164 3.27 7.13 8.12
CA ASN A 164 2.80 8.50 8.19
C ASN A 164 3.04 9.12 9.59
N ALA A 165 4.09 8.69 10.28
CA ALA A 165 4.39 9.16 11.63
C ALA A 165 4.52 10.69 11.68
N GLY A 166 3.94 11.31 12.70
CA GLY A 166 3.90 12.78 12.84
C GLY A 166 2.85 13.48 11.97
N HIS A 167 2.27 12.80 10.98
CA HIS A 167 1.26 13.36 10.09
C HIS A 167 -0.15 12.93 10.48
N LEU A 168 -1.14 13.70 10.00
CA LEU A 168 -2.54 13.36 10.16
C LEU A 168 -2.93 12.25 9.16
N VAL A 169 -3.54 11.18 9.66
CA VAL A 169 -4.11 10.10 8.86
C VAL A 169 -5.64 10.16 8.98
N SER A 170 -6.34 10.35 7.87
CA SER A 170 -7.80 10.41 7.86
C SER A 170 -8.42 9.04 8.20
N LYS A 171 -9.68 9.04 8.69
CA LYS A 171 -10.43 7.80 8.92
C LYS A 171 -10.62 7.00 7.62
N ASP A 172 -10.88 7.70 6.52
CA ASP A 172 -11.06 7.06 5.21
C ASP A 172 -9.80 6.35 4.74
N ARG A 173 -8.61 6.97 4.94
CA ARG A 173 -7.33 6.31 4.63
C ARG A 173 -7.10 5.06 5.49
N LEU A 174 -7.43 5.10 6.77
CA LEU A 174 -7.33 3.93 7.65
C LEU A 174 -8.35 2.85 7.25
N LEU A 175 -9.58 3.26 6.91
CA LEU A 175 -10.61 2.35 6.42
C LEU A 175 -10.13 1.66 5.13
N CYS A 176 -9.64 2.42 4.16
CA CYS A 176 -9.08 1.88 2.92
C CYS A 176 -7.90 0.91 3.17
N SER A 177 -7.11 1.11 4.22
CA SER A 177 -6.00 0.20 4.53
C SER A 177 -6.42 -1.17 5.07
N ILE A 178 -7.67 -1.31 5.56
CA ILE A 178 -8.20 -2.54 6.16
C ILE A 178 -9.39 -3.14 5.41
N SER A 179 -9.93 -2.43 4.41
CA SER A 179 -11.05 -2.87 3.57
C SER A 179 -10.55 -3.45 2.25
N ASP A 180 -11.20 -4.49 1.80
CA ASP A 180 -11.21 -4.94 0.41
C ASP A 180 -12.62 -4.74 -0.18
N TRP A 181 -12.80 -4.99 -1.47
CA TRP A 181 -14.12 -4.86 -2.11
C TRP A 181 -15.13 -5.91 -1.67
N SER A 182 -14.71 -6.93 -0.92
CA SER A 182 -15.56 -8.03 -0.45
C SER A 182 -16.26 -7.72 0.87
N GLU A 183 -15.82 -6.70 1.62
CA GLU A 183 -16.41 -6.34 2.91
C GLU A 183 -16.70 -4.84 3.04
N GLU A 184 -17.96 -4.48 3.24
CA GLU A 184 -18.35 -3.13 3.67
C GLU A 184 -17.99 -2.91 5.15
N LEU A 185 -16.76 -2.45 5.41
CA LEU A 185 -16.37 -2.00 6.74
C LEU A 185 -16.88 -0.58 6.98
N THR A 186 -17.45 -0.36 8.15
CA THR A 186 -17.91 0.96 8.56
C THR A 186 -16.82 1.78 9.22
N ALA A 187 -16.98 3.11 9.29
CA ALA A 187 -16.07 4.00 10.02
C ALA A 187 -15.89 3.59 11.51
N ASN A 188 -16.89 2.94 12.11
CA ASN A 188 -16.79 2.40 13.46
C ASN A 188 -15.77 1.25 13.59
N ALA A 189 -15.52 0.49 12.50
CA ALA A 189 -14.50 -0.55 12.53
C ALA A 189 -13.09 0.03 12.76
N VAL A 190 -12.78 1.16 12.13
CA VAL A 190 -11.50 1.87 12.34
C VAL A 190 -11.33 2.24 13.81
N GLU A 191 -12.37 2.77 14.46
CA GLU A 191 -12.31 3.16 15.87
C GLU A 191 -12.03 1.96 16.79
N GLN A 192 -12.65 0.81 16.48
CA GLN A 192 -12.42 -0.43 17.24
C GLN A 192 -10.99 -0.94 17.09
N TYR A 193 -10.46 -0.99 15.85
CA TYR A 193 -9.08 -1.44 15.61
C TYR A 193 -8.06 -0.47 16.20
N VAL A 194 -8.27 0.83 16.09
CA VAL A 194 -7.43 1.85 16.75
C VAL A 194 -7.46 1.70 18.26
N SER A 195 -8.62 1.42 18.86
CA SER A 195 -8.75 1.18 20.30
C SER A 195 -7.97 -0.06 20.74
N ARG A 196 -8.10 -1.18 20.01
CA ARG A 196 -7.36 -2.42 20.29
C ARG A 196 -5.85 -2.20 20.15
N LEU A 197 -5.43 -1.51 19.08
CA LEU A 197 -4.02 -1.19 18.86
C LEU A 197 -3.46 -0.32 19.99
N ARG A 198 -4.18 0.71 20.44
CA ARG A 198 -3.80 1.52 21.61
C ARG A 198 -3.59 0.67 22.86
N SER A 199 -4.49 -0.27 23.11
CA SER A 199 -4.36 -1.18 24.27
C SER A 199 -3.10 -2.03 24.20
N LYS A 200 -2.74 -2.53 23.00
CA LYS A 200 -1.53 -3.34 22.77
C LYS A 200 -0.24 -2.52 22.83
N LEU A 201 -0.26 -1.29 22.32
CA LEU A 201 0.88 -0.38 22.35
C LEU A 201 1.14 0.20 23.74
N GLY A 202 0.11 0.30 24.57
CA GLY A 202 0.22 0.88 25.92
C GLY A 202 0.80 2.28 25.90
N SER A 203 1.87 2.49 26.67
CA SER A 203 2.61 3.77 26.75
C SER A 203 3.81 3.86 25.79
N ALA A 204 4.05 2.81 24.94
CA ALA A 204 5.21 2.78 24.07
C ALA A 204 5.08 3.75 22.87
N ALA A 205 3.84 3.99 22.40
CA ALA A 205 3.56 4.93 21.33
C ALA A 205 2.16 5.54 21.52
N ARG A 206 1.93 6.72 20.96
CA ARG A 206 0.69 7.46 21.17
C ARG A 206 -0.07 7.69 19.87
N ILE A 207 -1.32 7.19 19.82
CA ILE A 207 -2.26 7.50 18.75
C ILE A 207 -3.26 8.54 19.28
N ARG A 208 -3.22 9.77 18.78
CA ARG A 208 -4.16 10.83 19.15
C ARG A 208 -5.29 10.96 18.16
N ALA A 209 -6.53 11.08 18.63
CA ALA A 209 -7.64 11.45 17.78
C ALA A 209 -7.62 12.96 17.53
N VAL A 210 -7.77 13.36 16.26
CA VAL A 210 -7.98 14.76 15.86
C VAL A 210 -9.44 14.89 15.41
N ARG A 211 -10.23 15.60 16.20
CA ARG A 211 -11.70 15.66 16.03
C ARG A 211 -12.09 16.07 14.61
N GLY A 212 -12.94 15.27 13.98
CA GLY A 212 -13.44 15.49 12.62
C GLY A 212 -12.43 15.23 11.49
N MET A 213 -11.15 14.95 11.79
CA MET A 213 -10.09 14.84 10.78
C MET A 213 -9.44 13.44 10.71
N GLY A 214 -9.40 12.70 11.83
CA GLY A 214 -8.77 11.38 11.86
C GLY A 214 -7.86 11.18 13.07
N TYR A 215 -6.67 10.61 12.83
CA TYR A 215 -5.72 10.26 13.88
C TYR A 215 -4.31 10.72 13.52
N ARG A 216 -3.50 10.96 14.57
CA ARG A 216 -2.06 11.20 14.45
C ARG A 216 -1.31 10.21 15.32
N PHE A 217 -0.28 9.62 14.74
CA PHE A 217 0.66 8.74 15.44
C PHE A 217 1.90 9.56 15.82
N ASP A 218 2.14 9.70 17.11
CA ASP A 218 3.28 10.47 17.62
C ASP A 218 4.42 9.52 18.01
N ASP A 219 5.62 9.85 17.59
CA ASP A 219 6.85 9.08 17.82
C ASP A 219 7.45 9.30 19.21
N ARG A 220 6.93 10.25 20.00
CA ARG A 220 7.41 10.55 21.33
C ARG A 220 6.29 10.39 22.36
N PRO A 221 6.46 9.50 23.37
CA PRO A 221 5.68 9.63 24.58
C PRO A 221 6.08 10.95 25.25
N ASN A 222 5.08 11.73 25.67
CA ASN A 222 5.32 12.89 26.56
C ASN A 222 5.92 12.41 27.87
#